data_3e4e59fde3ed2e03d837cc705c7ee0ad
#
_entry.id   3e4e59fde3ed2e03d837cc705c7ee0ad
#
_cell.length_a   1.000
_cell.length_b   1.000
_cell.length_c   1.000
_cell.angle_alpha   90.00
_cell.angle_beta   90.00
_cell.angle_gamma   90.00
#
_symmetry.space_group_name_H-M   'P 1'
#
loop_
_entity.id
_entity.type
_entity.pdbx_description
1 polymer ?
#
loop_
_entity_poly.entity_id
_entity_poly.type
_entity_poly.pdbx_seq_one_letter_code
_entity_poly.pdbx_strand_id
1 'polypeptide(L)'
;MLKTALVVSLKAVSKIVLICAGGAYLEKSGVLHKEMRKGVSEAFVKLLLPCLLFTRILPTMSVETLPKLAWLAMANLLYVSLGLLIGYLSTLLTKPPRGLRRVLMATPAIGHANSIPFMLVSLIIAEDPAFNPDDTNTAQGYVGLYLVMHSITLWGVGMNVIKKEKEDEPPLAETTETQTPQTLGRPASISAPSQSTGGLNMSEAREDRWSHSISGLELGSPVTNGGPNTKNQRFSCDPRPLQRFVPKWVNRPMATAVLTALVGLIPGLEELLVPASAPLNFLFGAMSTLGSAGPAVSLLAVGANFVADGFPRPSVIGYAPMFALIVGRLLILPGCCISLWVALRHYAPFFPSDPLLMLVMCIECCTPTAYNLVTVCILNGVGARELTAGLFYQNIVAIFALTAWTTVIVSFVI
;
A
#
# COMPACT_ATOMS: atom_id res chain seq x y z
N MET A 1 4.96 -28.60 18.55
CA MET A 1 5.37 -27.34 17.92
C MET A 1 4.66 -27.10 16.59
N LEU A 2 4.91 -27.83 15.49
CA LEU A 2 4.32 -27.55 14.18
C LEU A 2 2.78 -27.47 14.15
N LYS A 3 2.07 -28.40 14.82
CA LYS A 3 0.59 -28.35 14.92
C LYS A 3 0.08 -27.10 15.62
N THR A 4 0.74 -26.69 16.71
CA THR A 4 0.39 -25.47 17.47
C THR A 4 0.62 -24.23 16.61
N ALA A 5 1.79 -24.10 15.98
CA ALA A 5 2.12 -23.01 15.06
C ALA A 5 1.15 -22.91 13.89
N LEU A 6 0.75 -24.05 13.29
CA LEU A 6 -0.25 -24.08 12.23
C LEU A 6 -1.61 -23.54 12.71
N VAL A 7 -2.04 -23.93 13.93
CA VAL A 7 -3.30 -23.45 14.51
C VAL A 7 -3.24 -21.95 14.79
N VAL A 8 -2.14 -21.45 15.36
CA VAL A 8 -1.91 -20.02 15.59
C VAL A 8 -1.99 -19.25 14.27
N SER A 9 -1.25 -19.69 13.27
CA SER A 9 -1.21 -19.06 11.95
C SER A 9 -2.56 -19.08 11.26
N LEU A 10 -3.26 -20.22 11.29
CA LEU A 10 -4.59 -20.35 10.67
C LEU A 10 -5.60 -19.42 11.34
N LYS A 11 -5.61 -19.34 12.67
CA LYS A 11 -6.47 -18.43 13.41
C LYS A 11 -6.17 -16.97 13.08
N ALA A 12 -4.89 -16.58 13.05
CA ALA A 12 -4.48 -15.21 12.74
C ALA A 12 -4.90 -14.79 11.33
N VAL A 13 -4.59 -15.62 10.32
CA VAL A 13 -4.95 -15.32 8.92
C VAL A 13 -6.46 -15.38 8.72
N SER A 14 -7.18 -16.33 9.35
CA SER A 14 -8.64 -16.40 9.25
C SER A 14 -9.33 -15.16 9.80
N LYS A 15 -8.83 -14.57 10.89
CA LYS A 15 -9.36 -13.29 11.41
C LYS A 15 -9.21 -12.16 10.38
N ILE A 16 -8.08 -12.07 9.69
CA ILE A 16 -7.88 -11.09 8.60
C ILE A 16 -8.89 -11.33 7.47
N VAL A 17 -9.06 -12.58 7.04
CA VAL A 17 -9.99 -12.96 5.97
C VAL A 17 -11.43 -12.61 6.36
N LEU A 18 -11.84 -12.89 7.60
CA LEU A 18 -13.19 -12.57 8.10
C LEU A 18 -13.44 -11.05 8.10
N ILE A 19 -12.45 -10.23 8.49
CA ILE A 19 -12.58 -8.77 8.44
C ILE A 19 -12.74 -8.32 6.99
N CYS A 20 -11.91 -8.83 6.06
CA CYS A 20 -12.03 -8.53 4.64
C CYS A 20 -13.40 -8.99 4.07
N ALA A 21 -13.90 -10.17 4.48
CA ALA A 21 -15.23 -10.65 4.08
C ALA A 21 -16.35 -9.74 4.58
N GLY A 22 -16.21 -9.19 5.81
CA GLY A 22 -17.12 -8.17 6.32
C GLY A 22 -17.15 -6.92 5.43
N GLY A 23 -15.98 -6.45 4.99
CA GLY A 23 -15.87 -5.34 4.03
C GLY A 23 -16.54 -5.65 2.69
N ALA A 24 -16.31 -6.85 2.15
CA ALA A 24 -16.94 -7.33 0.92
C ALA A 24 -18.47 -7.39 1.04
N TYR A 25 -18.98 -7.83 2.19
CA TYR A 25 -20.41 -7.84 2.50
C TYR A 25 -20.99 -6.42 2.53
N LEU A 26 -20.31 -5.47 3.20
CA LEU A 26 -20.77 -4.08 3.28
C LEU A 26 -20.80 -3.39 1.91
N GLU A 27 -19.88 -3.72 1.01
CA GLU A 27 -19.93 -3.24 -0.38
C GLU A 27 -21.11 -3.81 -1.14
N LYS A 28 -21.32 -5.14 -1.08
CA LYS A 28 -22.47 -5.80 -1.73
C LYS A 28 -23.82 -5.33 -1.20
N SER A 29 -23.90 -4.97 0.08
CA SER A 29 -25.11 -4.41 0.71
C SER A 29 -25.34 -2.94 0.37
N GLY A 30 -24.42 -2.30 -0.37
CA GLY A 30 -24.52 -0.89 -0.76
C GLY A 30 -24.09 0.10 0.33
N VAL A 31 -23.67 -0.36 1.51
CA VAL A 31 -23.21 0.51 2.61
C VAL A 31 -21.86 1.12 2.29
N LEU A 32 -20.87 0.31 1.84
CA LEU A 32 -19.54 0.78 1.45
C LEU A 32 -19.43 1.08 -0.05
N HIS A 33 -20.37 1.84 -0.61
CA HIS A 33 -20.30 2.29 -1.99
C HIS A 33 -19.06 3.19 -2.25
N LYS A 34 -18.75 3.48 -3.50
CA LYS A 34 -17.50 4.15 -3.94
C LYS A 34 -17.11 5.38 -3.11
N GLU A 35 -18.07 6.27 -2.82
CA GLU A 35 -17.81 7.49 -2.04
C GLU A 35 -17.51 7.20 -0.57
N MET A 36 -18.25 6.27 0.05
CA MET A 36 -18.01 5.84 1.43
C MET A 36 -16.66 5.13 1.57
N ARG A 37 -16.28 4.27 0.63
CA ARG A 37 -14.94 3.64 0.63
C ARG A 37 -13.82 4.68 0.56
N LYS A 38 -13.99 5.71 -0.26
CA LYS A 38 -13.05 6.84 -0.32
C LYS A 38 -12.97 7.56 1.02
N GLY A 39 -14.13 7.88 1.63
CA GLY A 39 -14.19 8.53 2.94
C GLY A 39 -13.53 7.71 4.04
N VAL A 40 -13.79 6.41 4.10
CA VAL A 40 -13.18 5.47 5.05
C VAL A 40 -11.66 5.41 4.86
N SER A 41 -11.18 5.29 3.63
CA SER A 41 -9.74 5.29 3.31
C SER A 41 -9.08 6.61 3.68
N GLU A 42 -9.74 7.75 3.45
CA GLU A 42 -9.24 9.05 3.84
C GLU A 42 -9.19 9.23 5.37
N ALA A 43 -10.22 8.79 6.10
CA ALA A 43 -10.24 8.81 7.56
C ALA A 43 -9.11 7.95 8.13
N PHE A 44 -8.88 6.77 7.55
CA PHE A 44 -7.77 5.92 7.92
C PHE A 44 -6.42 6.64 7.76
N VAL A 45 -6.12 7.17 6.58
CA VAL A 45 -4.81 7.79 6.27
C VAL A 45 -4.62 9.12 7.01
N LYS A 46 -5.70 9.92 7.21
CA LYS A 46 -5.61 11.27 7.79
C LYS A 46 -5.66 11.28 9.31
N LEU A 47 -6.26 10.29 9.95
CA LEU A 47 -6.49 10.26 11.39
C LEU A 47 -6.04 8.95 12.06
N LEU A 48 -6.61 7.80 11.66
CA LEU A 48 -6.40 6.55 12.39
C LEU A 48 -4.94 6.09 12.30
N LEU A 49 -4.34 6.13 11.12
CA LEU A 49 -2.95 5.73 10.92
C LEU A 49 -1.94 6.66 11.62
N PRO A 50 -2.04 8.00 11.55
CA PRO A 50 -1.22 8.89 12.38
C PRO A 50 -1.34 8.60 13.89
N CYS A 51 -2.56 8.39 14.40
CA CYS A 51 -2.76 8.03 15.81
C CYS A 51 -2.11 6.68 16.15
N LEU A 52 -2.26 5.67 15.28
CA LEU A 52 -1.62 4.36 15.45
C LEU A 52 -0.10 4.51 15.48
N LEU A 53 0.49 5.19 14.50
CA LEU A 53 1.94 5.36 14.42
C LEU A 53 2.49 6.10 15.64
N PHE A 54 1.83 7.19 16.05
CA PHE A 54 2.24 7.94 17.23
C PHE A 54 2.25 7.06 18.48
N THR A 55 1.16 6.34 18.76
CA THR A 55 1.00 5.58 19.99
C THR A 55 1.79 4.27 20.01
N ARG A 56 2.28 3.77 18.87
CA ARG A 56 3.10 2.56 18.80
C ARG A 56 4.59 2.87 18.68
N ILE A 57 4.96 3.94 17.98
CA ILE A 57 6.37 4.32 17.82
C ILE A 57 6.90 5.00 19.09
N LEU A 58 6.13 5.93 19.68
CA LEU A 58 6.60 6.73 20.81
C LEU A 58 7.15 5.88 21.96
N PRO A 59 6.41 4.86 22.51
CA PRO A 59 6.93 4.04 23.62
C PRO A 59 8.03 3.06 23.18
N THR A 60 8.24 2.88 21.88
CA THR A 60 9.27 1.97 21.35
C THR A 60 10.59 2.69 21.10
N MET A 61 10.56 4.03 21.03
CA MET A 61 11.74 4.82 20.74
C MET A 61 12.60 5.06 21.98
N SER A 62 13.81 4.49 21.95
CA SER A 62 14.87 4.74 22.93
C SER A 62 16.22 4.72 22.21
N VAL A 63 17.26 5.17 22.86
CA VAL A 63 18.64 5.08 22.32
C VAL A 63 19.01 3.62 22.04
N GLU A 64 18.50 2.68 22.82
CA GLU A 64 18.73 1.24 22.68
C GLU A 64 18.01 0.65 21.43
N THR A 65 16.93 1.28 20.97
CA THR A 65 16.21 0.82 19.77
C THR A 65 16.78 1.36 18.47
N LEU A 66 17.65 2.36 18.49
CA LEU A 66 18.29 2.90 17.28
C LEU A 66 19.04 1.84 16.45
N PRO A 67 19.83 0.91 17.01
CA PRO A 67 20.43 -0.17 16.24
C PRO A 67 19.40 -1.08 15.58
N LYS A 68 18.24 -1.33 16.23
CA LYS A 68 17.15 -2.13 15.67
C LYS A 68 16.51 -1.44 14.46
N LEU A 69 16.40 -0.11 14.48
CA LEU A 69 15.95 0.68 13.31
C LEU A 69 16.86 0.49 12.10
N ALA A 70 18.18 0.41 12.30
CA ALA A 70 19.11 0.12 11.22
C ALA A 70 18.86 -1.26 10.58
N TRP A 71 18.52 -2.28 11.39
CA TRP A 71 18.15 -3.60 10.88
C TRP A 71 16.85 -3.58 10.07
N LEU A 72 15.84 -2.84 10.51
CA LEU A 72 14.59 -2.66 9.77
C LEU A 72 14.82 -1.95 8.43
N ALA A 73 15.67 -0.91 8.42
CA ALA A 73 16.05 -0.22 7.20
C ALA A 73 16.81 -1.13 6.22
N MET A 74 17.75 -1.92 6.73
CA MET A 74 18.52 -2.89 5.93
C MET A 74 17.60 -3.98 5.38
N ALA A 75 16.66 -4.48 6.18
CA ALA A 75 15.65 -5.44 5.74
C ALA A 75 14.81 -4.89 4.58
N ASN A 76 14.34 -3.65 4.69
CA ASN A 76 13.58 -3.01 3.61
C ASN A 76 14.41 -2.90 2.33
N LEU A 77 15.66 -2.44 2.41
CA LEU A 77 16.56 -2.33 1.25
C LEU A 77 16.84 -3.70 0.62
N LEU A 78 17.04 -4.73 1.43
CA LEU A 78 17.19 -6.10 0.96
C LEU A 78 15.96 -6.59 0.20
N TYR A 79 14.75 -6.40 0.77
CA TYR A 79 13.50 -6.85 0.15
C TYR A 79 13.24 -6.13 -1.17
N VAL A 80 13.49 -4.83 -1.23
CA VAL A 80 13.36 -4.04 -2.45
C VAL A 80 14.37 -4.49 -3.51
N SER A 81 15.63 -4.65 -3.14
CA SER A 81 16.70 -5.05 -4.07
C SER A 81 16.47 -6.46 -4.63
N LEU A 82 16.17 -7.42 -3.75
CA LEU A 82 15.89 -8.80 -4.14
C LEU A 82 14.57 -8.88 -4.93
N GLY A 83 13.55 -8.12 -4.53
CA GLY A 83 12.28 -8.04 -5.24
C GLY A 83 12.42 -7.48 -6.65
N LEU A 84 13.24 -6.44 -6.85
CA LEU A 84 13.57 -5.91 -8.18
C LEU A 84 14.31 -6.94 -9.03
N LEU A 85 15.25 -7.69 -8.44
CA LEU A 85 15.96 -8.76 -9.14
C LEU A 85 15.00 -9.87 -9.57
N ILE A 86 14.13 -10.34 -8.67
CA ILE A 86 13.11 -11.37 -8.97
C ILE A 86 12.18 -10.85 -10.06
N GLY A 87 11.72 -9.60 -9.96
CA GLY A 87 10.87 -8.96 -10.96
C GLY A 87 11.56 -8.86 -12.32
N TYR A 88 12.82 -8.47 -12.36
CA TYR A 88 13.62 -8.44 -13.58
C TYR A 88 13.74 -9.82 -14.23
N LEU A 89 14.11 -10.84 -13.46
CA LEU A 89 14.19 -12.23 -13.95
C LEU A 89 12.82 -12.72 -14.45
N SER A 90 11.74 -12.38 -13.73
CA SER A 90 10.37 -12.71 -14.15
C SER A 90 10.03 -12.08 -15.51
N THR A 91 10.46 -10.84 -15.78
CA THR A 91 10.23 -10.20 -17.08
C THR A 91 11.04 -10.82 -18.21
N LEU A 92 12.24 -11.33 -17.94
CA LEU A 92 13.04 -12.06 -18.92
C LEU A 92 12.38 -13.39 -19.32
N LEU A 93 11.83 -14.10 -18.33
CA LEU A 93 11.20 -15.41 -18.53
C LEU A 93 9.83 -15.29 -19.22
N THR A 94 9.01 -14.34 -18.82
CA THR A 94 7.61 -14.22 -19.26
C THR A 94 7.44 -13.32 -20.48
N LYS A 95 8.43 -12.49 -20.79
CA LYS A 95 8.44 -11.55 -21.93
C LYS A 95 7.15 -10.74 -22.06
N PRO A 96 6.73 -10.03 -21.03
CA PRO A 96 5.49 -9.25 -21.05
C PRO A 96 5.58 -8.10 -22.07
N PRO A 97 4.44 -7.52 -22.49
CA PRO A 97 4.41 -6.31 -23.32
C PRO A 97 5.31 -5.20 -22.74
N ARG A 98 5.96 -4.41 -23.61
CA ARG A 98 6.95 -3.39 -23.20
C ARG A 98 6.40 -2.46 -22.11
N GLY A 99 5.17 -1.94 -22.25
CA GLY A 99 4.54 -1.05 -21.27
C GLY A 99 4.34 -1.68 -19.87
N LEU A 100 4.25 -3.02 -19.75
CA LEU A 100 4.08 -3.70 -18.46
C LEU A 100 5.39 -4.15 -17.83
N ARG A 101 6.49 -4.16 -18.57
CA ARG A 101 7.78 -4.72 -18.12
C ARG A 101 8.26 -4.09 -16.81
N ARG A 102 8.25 -2.76 -16.74
CA ARG A 102 8.71 -2.02 -15.55
C ARG A 102 7.76 -2.16 -14.36
N VAL A 103 6.46 -2.24 -14.63
CA VAL A 103 5.45 -2.50 -13.59
C VAL A 103 5.69 -3.86 -12.95
N LEU A 104 5.82 -4.91 -13.77
CA LEU A 104 6.08 -6.27 -13.28
C LEU A 104 7.42 -6.41 -12.58
N MET A 105 8.43 -5.64 -12.99
CA MET A 105 9.73 -5.58 -12.33
C MET A 105 9.62 -4.98 -10.92
N ALA A 106 8.84 -3.92 -10.74
CA ALA A 106 8.66 -3.27 -9.45
C ALA A 106 7.73 -4.02 -8.49
N THR A 107 6.83 -4.86 -9.01
CA THR A 107 5.77 -5.51 -8.23
C THR A 107 6.28 -6.40 -7.09
N PRO A 108 7.26 -7.30 -7.27
CA PRO A 108 7.79 -8.09 -6.16
C PRO A 108 8.58 -7.27 -5.14
N ALA A 109 9.06 -6.09 -5.51
CA ALA A 109 9.89 -5.24 -4.65
C ALA A 109 9.11 -4.53 -3.55
N ILE A 110 7.86 -4.16 -3.81
CA ILE A 110 7.07 -3.29 -2.92
C ILE A 110 5.98 -4.10 -2.22
N GLY A 111 6.23 -4.51 -0.98
CA GLY A 111 5.29 -5.26 -0.14
C GLY A 111 4.24 -4.38 0.56
N HIS A 112 3.25 -5.02 1.14
CA HIS A 112 2.22 -4.34 1.92
C HIS A 112 2.68 -4.15 3.37
N ALA A 113 3.27 -3.01 3.67
CA ALA A 113 3.89 -2.69 4.97
C ALA A 113 2.95 -1.99 5.97
N ASN A 114 1.63 -2.09 5.81
CA ASN A 114 0.69 -1.37 6.65
C ASN A 114 -0.27 -2.35 7.35
N SER A 115 -1.54 -2.36 7.00
CA SER A 115 -2.62 -3.02 7.75
C SER A 115 -2.38 -4.50 7.99
N ILE A 116 -1.83 -5.24 7.01
CA ILE A 116 -1.59 -6.68 7.12
C ILE A 116 -0.50 -6.97 8.18
N PRO A 117 0.71 -6.37 8.13
CA PRO A 117 1.71 -6.60 9.19
C PRO A 117 1.23 -6.19 10.57
N PHE A 118 0.63 -5.00 10.72
CA PHE A 118 0.11 -4.53 12.01
C PHE A 118 -0.88 -5.52 12.63
N MET A 119 -1.82 -6.03 11.83
CA MET A 119 -2.81 -6.98 12.31
C MET A 119 -2.21 -8.36 12.54
N LEU A 120 -1.39 -8.86 11.60
CA LEU A 120 -0.85 -10.22 11.66
C LEU A 120 0.09 -10.39 12.86
N VAL A 121 0.97 -9.42 13.11
CA VAL A 121 1.85 -9.41 14.29
C VAL A 121 1.05 -9.48 15.59
N SER A 122 0.02 -8.62 15.71
CA SER A 122 -0.84 -8.60 16.91
C SER A 122 -1.59 -9.91 17.13
N LEU A 123 -2.07 -10.51 16.02
CA LEU A 123 -2.82 -11.77 16.11
C LEU A 123 -1.92 -12.96 16.44
N ILE A 124 -0.68 -12.98 15.93
CA ILE A 124 0.29 -14.03 16.28
C ILE A 124 0.65 -13.92 17.77
N ILE A 125 1.00 -12.74 18.26
CA ILE A 125 1.35 -12.50 19.66
C ILE A 125 0.17 -12.86 20.59
N ALA A 126 -1.06 -12.53 20.21
CA ALA A 126 -2.24 -12.86 21.00
C ALA A 126 -2.56 -14.37 21.07
N GLU A 127 -2.15 -15.15 20.09
CA GLU A 127 -2.46 -16.61 20.00
C GLU A 127 -1.29 -17.50 20.45
N ASP A 128 -0.06 -16.97 20.47
CA ASP A 128 1.12 -17.74 20.82
C ASP A 128 1.54 -17.46 22.27
N PRO A 129 1.52 -18.48 23.17
CA PRO A 129 1.84 -18.33 24.58
C PRO A 129 3.34 -17.99 24.85
N ALA A 130 4.20 -18.04 23.84
CA ALA A 130 5.59 -17.62 23.95
C ALA A 130 5.76 -16.11 24.10
N PHE A 131 4.74 -15.33 23.76
CA PHE A 131 4.75 -13.87 23.84
C PHE A 131 3.89 -13.34 24.99
N ASN A 132 4.25 -12.15 25.48
CA ASN A 132 3.44 -11.40 26.43
C ASN A 132 2.46 -10.46 25.68
N PRO A 133 1.29 -10.15 26.24
CA PRO A 133 0.35 -9.21 25.62
C PRO A 133 0.96 -7.83 25.30
N ASP A 134 1.89 -7.35 26.13
CA ASP A 134 2.58 -6.06 25.99
C ASP A 134 3.54 -6.05 24.79
N ASP A 135 4.02 -7.21 24.35
CA ASP A 135 4.87 -7.35 23.16
C ASP A 135 4.20 -6.85 21.88
N THR A 136 2.85 -6.85 21.85
CA THR A 136 2.07 -6.32 20.73
C THR A 136 2.38 -4.86 20.43
N ASN A 137 2.52 -4.02 21.46
CA ASN A 137 2.82 -2.60 21.29
C ASN A 137 4.21 -2.40 20.71
N THR A 138 5.20 -3.10 21.23
CA THR A 138 6.60 -3.05 20.76
C THR A 138 6.72 -3.55 19.32
N ALA A 139 6.12 -4.69 19.00
CA ALA A 139 6.14 -5.24 17.66
C ALA A 139 5.43 -4.33 16.65
N GLN A 140 4.27 -3.74 17.01
CA GLN A 140 3.61 -2.73 16.19
C GLN A 140 4.45 -1.46 16.03
N GLY A 141 5.24 -1.07 17.04
CA GLY A 141 6.23 0.01 16.96
C GLY A 141 7.27 -0.28 15.87
N TYR A 142 7.83 -1.51 15.84
CA TYR A 142 8.76 -1.92 14.78
C TYR A 142 8.13 -1.92 13.38
N VAL A 143 6.88 -2.36 13.23
CA VAL A 143 6.13 -2.24 11.97
C VAL A 143 6.00 -0.77 11.55
N GLY A 144 5.68 0.12 12.50
CA GLY A 144 5.59 1.57 12.25
C GLY A 144 6.92 2.17 11.78
N LEU A 145 8.03 1.77 12.40
CA LEU A 145 9.38 2.21 12.02
C LEU A 145 9.80 1.66 10.65
N TYR A 146 9.46 0.39 10.35
CA TYR A 146 9.67 -0.18 9.02
C TYR A 146 8.91 0.59 7.94
N LEU A 147 7.67 1.02 8.23
CA LEU A 147 6.83 1.79 7.30
C LEU A 147 7.48 3.10 6.85
N VAL A 148 8.36 3.73 7.67
CA VAL A 148 9.14 4.91 7.27
C VAL A 148 10.02 4.57 6.07
N MET A 149 10.86 3.54 6.21
CA MET A 149 11.78 3.11 5.16
C MET A 149 11.03 2.61 3.93
N HIS A 150 9.95 1.86 4.15
CA HIS A 150 9.08 1.39 3.08
C HIS A 150 8.46 2.55 2.29
N SER A 151 8.03 3.62 2.95
CA SER A 151 7.48 4.80 2.26
C SER A 151 8.52 5.49 1.37
N ILE A 152 9.76 5.60 1.83
CA ILE A 152 10.87 6.16 1.03
C ILE A 152 11.11 5.29 -0.22
N THR A 153 11.15 3.97 -0.06
CA THR A 153 11.39 3.06 -1.18
C THR A 153 10.21 2.98 -2.15
N LEU A 154 8.98 2.97 -1.66
CA LEU A 154 7.78 2.99 -2.50
C LEU A 154 7.76 4.21 -3.43
N TRP A 155 7.92 5.40 -2.87
CA TRP A 155 7.86 6.65 -3.65
C TRP A 155 9.16 6.96 -4.38
N GLY A 156 10.32 6.65 -3.79
CA GLY A 156 11.63 6.84 -4.42
C GLY A 156 11.88 5.83 -5.54
N VAL A 157 11.90 4.55 -5.21
CA VAL A 157 12.20 3.48 -6.16
C VAL A 157 11.02 3.22 -7.10
N GLY A 158 9.78 3.09 -6.55
CA GLY A 158 8.58 2.81 -7.33
C GLY A 158 8.35 3.84 -8.43
N MET A 159 8.38 5.13 -8.10
CA MET A 159 8.22 6.23 -9.07
C MET A 159 9.33 6.28 -10.12
N ASN A 160 10.56 5.89 -9.77
CA ASN A 160 11.67 5.91 -10.72
C ASN A 160 11.74 4.68 -11.62
N VAL A 161 11.32 3.51 -11.12
CA VAL A 161 11.29 2.27 -11.89
C VAL A 161 10.09 2.26 -12.83
N ILE A 162 8.89 2.64 -12.35
CA ILE A 162 7.66 2.68 -13.15
C ILE A 162 7.59 4.01 -13.87
N LYS A 163 8.29 4.10 -15.01
CA LYS A 163 8.20 5.25 -15.92
C LYS A 163 7.76 4.77 -17.29
N LYS A 164 7.02 5.63 -18.01
CA LYS A 164 6.68 5.40 -19.41
C LYS A 164 7.97 5.26 -20.23
N GLU A 165 8.08 4.26 -21.07
CA GLU A 165 9.21 4.16 -22.01
C GLU A 165 9.04 5.25 -23.08
N LYS A 166 10.15 5.92 -23.45
CA LYS A 166 10.11 7.01 -24.44
C LYS A 166 9.63 6.56 -25.83
N GLU A 167 9.70 5.26 -26.11
CA GLU A 167 9.23 4.67 -27.37
C GLU A 167 7.69 4.48 -27.44
N ASP A 168 6.98 4.64 -26.31
CA ASP A 168 5.51 4.55 -26.24
C ASP A 168 4.83 5.91 -26.51
N GLU A 169 5.58 6.99 -26.74
CA GLU A 169 5.02 8.23 -27.27
C GLU A 169 4.74 8.04 -28.77
N PRO A 170 3.48 8.24 -29.23
CA PRO A 170 3.23 8.29 -30.66
C PRO A 170 4.13 9.38 -31.26
N PRO A 171 4.74 9.15 -32.46
CA PRO A 171 5.55 10.17 -33.11
C PRO A 171 4.73 11.46 -33.14
N LEU A 172 5.29 12.53 -32.62
CA LEU A 172 4.73 13.87 -32.76
C LEU A 172 4.43 14.02 -34.25
N ALA A 173 3.12 14.07 -34.60
CA ALA A 173 2.71 14.41 -35.95
C ALA A 173 3.33 15.78 -36.24
N GLU A 174 4.35 15.79 -37.08
CA GLU A 174 4.87 17.03 -37.66
C GLU A 174 3.68 17.71 -38.30
N THR A 175 3.18 18.74 -37.67
CA THR A 175 2.24 19.68 -38.26
C THR A 175 2.99 20.39 -39.36
N THR A 176 2.97 19.77 -40.55
CA THR A 176 3.33 20.47 -41.80
C THR A 176 2.26 21.53 -41.99
N GLU A 177 2.58 22.75 -41.59
CA GLU A 177 1.81 23.93 -41.98
C GLU A 177 1.88 24.07 -43.50
N THR A 178 0.90 23.47 -44.19
CA THR A 178 0.66 23.77 -45.57
C THR A 178 -0.27 24.99 -45.62
N GLN A 179 0.34 26.16 -45.80
CA GLN A 179 -0.38 27.37 -46.16
C GLN A 179 -1.08 27.14 -47.51
N THR A 180 -2.40 27.26 -47.52
CA THR A 180 -3.17 27.40 -48.78
C THR A 180 -4.05 28.66 -48.68
N PRO A 181 -4.13 29.45 -49.76
CA PRO A 181 -4.69 30.81 -49.71
C PRO A 181 -6.21 30.84 -49.70
N GLN A 182 -6.72 31.89 -49.09
CA GLN A 182 -8.12 32.30 -49.03
C GLN A 182 -8.74 32.48 -50.44
N THR A 183 -9.94 31.94 -50.66
CA THR A 183 -10.91 32.52 -51.59
C THR A 183 -12.29 32.59 -50.94
N LEU A 184 -12.86 33.79 -51.06
CA LEU A 184 -14.21 34.19 -50.65
C LEU A 184 -15.31 33.41 -51.37
N GLY A 185 -16.42 33.14 -50.68
CA GLY A 185 -17.68 32.76 -51.31
C GLY A 185 -18.76 32.38 -50.30
N ARG A 186 -19.74 33.25 -50.10
CA ARG A 186 -21.00 33.11 -49.37
C ARG A 186 -22.12 32.62 -50.29
N PRO A 187 -23.40 32.39 -49.86
CA PRO A 187 -23.95 31.55 -48.78
C PRO A 187 -25.14 30.64 -49.26
N ALA A 188 -25.78 29.99 -48.29
CA ALA A 188 -27.14 29.46 -48.20
C ALA A 188 -27.40 28.03 -48.72
N SER A 189 -27.93 27.13 -47.89
CA SER A 189 -29.35 26.90 -47.66
C SER A 189 -29.59 25.65 -46.75
N ILE A 190 -30.67 25.73 -46.03
CA ILE A 190 -31.30 24.87 -45.04
C ILE A 190 -31.73 23.51 -45.63
N SER A 191 -31.51 22.39 -44.89
CA SER A 191 -32.46 21.29 -44.77
C SER A 191 -32.00 20.26 -43.68
N ALA A 192 -32.89 19.96 -42.73
CA ALA A 192 -32.85 18.86 -41.74
C ALA A 192 -33.60 17.65 -42.29
N PRO A 193 -33.77 16.54 -41.53
CA PRO A 193 -32.80 15.63 -40.90
C PRO A 193 -33.00 14.19 -41.44
N SER A 194 -31.99 13.34 -41.33
CA SER A 194 -32.20 11.90 -41.43
C SER A 194 -31.50 11.17 -40.28
N GLN A 195 -32.27 10.40 -39.56
CA GLN A 195 -31.87 9.44 -38.54
C GLN A 195 -30.98 8.37 -39.19
N SER A 196 -29.83 8.10 -38.54
CA SER A 196 -29.14 6.84 -38.73
C SER A 196 -28.68 6.31 -37.35
N THR A 197 -29.23 5.17 -37.03
CA THR A 197 -28.89 4.28 -35.92
C THR A 197 -27.43 3.88 -36.02
N GLY A 198 -26.60 4.42 -35.14
CA GLY A 198 -25.21 3.98 -34.91
C GLY A 198 -25.12 3.25 -33.61
N GLY A 199 -24.86 1.93 -33.64
CA GLY A 199 -24.65 1.08 -32.48
C GLY A 199 -23.49 1.58 -31.63
N LEU A 200 -23.78 1.90 -30.39
CA LEU A 200 -22.81 2.24 -29.38
C LEU A 200 -21.95 1.00 -29.06
N ASN A 201 -20.68 1.13 -29.34
CA ASN A 201 -19.67 0.12 -29.06
C ASN A 201 -19.49 0.01 -27.53
N MET A 202 -20.02 -1.06 -26.92
CA MET A 202 -20.02 -1.30 -25.47
C MET A 202 -18.60 -1.48 -24.87
N SER A 203 -17.53 -1.44 -25.66
CA SER A 203 -16.15 -1.57 -25.19
C SER A 203 -15.57 -0.25 -24.68
N GLU A 204 -15.85 0.88 -25.31
CA GLU A 204 -15.30 2.19 -24.91
C GLU A 204 -15.94 2.74 -23.62
N ALA A 205 -17.24 2.57 -23.45
CA ALA A 205 -17.94 2.99 -22.22
C ALA A 205 -17.50 2.23 -20.95
N ARG A 206 -16.73 1.13 -21.10
CA ARG A 206 -16.22 0.31 -20.01
C ARG A 206 -14.78 0.70 -19.60
N GLU A 207 -14.01 1.31 -20.49
CA GLU A 207 -12.66 1.78 -20.19
C GLU A 207 -12.68 3.06 -19.34
N ASP A 208 -13.57 3.98 -19.61
CA ASP A 208 -13.73 5.21 -18.81
C ASP A 208 -14.18 4.92 -17.36
N ARG A 209 -14.89 3.82 -17.14
CA ARG A 209 -15.36 3.45 -15.80
C ARG A 209 -14.24 2.93 -14.89
N TRP A 210 -13.19 2.30 -15.44
CA TRP A 210 -12.05 1.79 -14.69
C TRP A 210 -11.09 2.91 -14.27
N SER A 211 -10.83 3.87 -15.15
CA SER A 211 -9.95 5.01 -14.85
C SER A 211 -10.50 5.88 -13.71
N HIS A 212 -11.84 6.05 -13.63
CA HIS A 212 -12.48 6.81 -12.57
C HIS A 212 -12.58 6.06 -11.22
N SER A 213 -12.55 4.74 -11.21
CA SER A 213 -12.66 3.95 -9.96
C SER A 213 -11.40 3.99 -9.10
N ILE A 214 -10.24 4.15 -9.74
CA ILE A 214 -8.94 4.07 -9.06
C ILE A 214 -8.39 5.45 -8.68
N SER A 215 -8.85 6.54 -9.35
CA SER A 215 -8.48 7.94 -9.03
C SER A 215 -8.91 8.40 -7.62
N GLY A 216 -9.70 7.60 -6.91
CA GLY A 216 -10.11 7.86 -5.52
C GLY A 216 -9.01 7.80 -4.47
N LEU A 217 -7.77 7.42 -4.84
CA LEU A 217 -6.59 7.43 -3.96
C LEU A 217 -5.72 8.68 -4.11
N GLU A 218 -6.14 9.65 -4.92
CA GLU A 218 -5.37 10.88 -5.10
C GLU A 218 -5.46 11.81 -3.89
N LEU A 219 -4.30 12.24 -3.44
CA LEU A 219 -4.09 13.41 -2.60
C LEU A 219 -4.63 14.66 -3.32
N GLY A 220 -5.75 15.18 -2.81
CA GLY A 220 -6.50 16.32 -3.27
C GLY A 220 -5.80 17.39 -4.10
N SER A 221 -6.25 17.53 -5.35
CA SER A 221 -6.22 18.77 -6.09
C SER A 221 -7.67 19.22 -6.32
N PRO A 222 -8.03 20.49 -6.11
CA PRO A 222 -9.41 20.95 -6.24
C PRO A 222 -9.76 21.13 -7.72
N VAL A 223 -10.79 20.42 -8.18
CA VAL A 223 -11.46 20.74 -9.46
C VAL A 223 -12.33 21.96 -9.23
N THR A 224 -11.99 23.06 -9.89
CA THR A 224 -12.82 24.27 -9.96
C THR A 224 -13.92 24.08 -10.98
N ASN A 225 -15.17 23.89 -10.54
CA ASN A 225 -16.34 24.14 -11.35
C ASN A 225 -17.05 25.36 -10.81
N GLY A 226 -17.13 26.38 -11.65
CA GLY A 226 -17.80 27.64 -11.37
C GLY A 226 -19.33 27.50 -11.36
N GLY A 227 -19.95 27.95 -10.30
CA GLY A 227 -21.38 28.24 -10.19
C GLY A 227 -21.57 29.29 -9.09
N PRO A 228 -22.57 30.19 -9.15
CA PRO A 228 -22.52 31.47 -8.45
C PRO A 228 -22.99 31.43 -6.98
N ASN A 229 -22.19 32.06 -6.16
CA ASN A 229 -22.49 32.88 -5.00
C ASN A 229 -23.46 32.38 -3.91
N THR A 230 -22.90 31.80 -2.83
CA THR A 230 -23.38 32.02 -1.48
C THR A 230 -22.17 32.22 -0.54
N LYS A 231 -22.11 33.42 0.07
CA LYS A 231 -21.07 33.79 1.02
C LYS A 231 -21.21 32.97 2.31
N ASN A 232 -20.47 31.88 2.44
CA ASN A 232 -20.12 31.27 3.71
C ASN A 232 -18.61 31.42 3.89
N GLN A 233 -18.21 32.40 4.70
CA GLN A 233 -16.82 32.54 5.16
C GLN A 233 -16.46 31.29 6.01
N ARG A 234 -15.97 30.27 5.39
CA ARG A 234 -15.16 29.26 6.09
C ARG A 234 -13.77 29.85 6.28
N PHE A 235 -13.32 29.94 7.51
CA PHE A 235 -11.92 30.15 7.84
C PHE A 235 -11.10 29.03 7.16
N SER A 236 -10.63 29.30 5.96
CA SER A 236 -9.70 28.46 5.22
C SER A 236 -8.30 28.93 5.59
N CYS A 237 -7.69 28.28 6.57
CA CYS A 237 -6.23 28.30 6.66
C CYS A 237 -5.70 27.67 5.36
N ASP A 238 -5.17 28.51 4.47
CA ASP A 238 -4.57 28.05 3.20
C ASP A 238 -3.21 27.39 3.50
N PRO A 239 -3.06 26.08 3.38
CA PRO A 239 -1.81 25.37 3.69
C PRO A 239 -0.74 25.51 2.60
N ARG A 240 -0.98 26.33 1.57
CA ARG A 240 -0.12 26.43 0.37
C ARG A 240 1.33 26.88 0.61
N PRO A 241 1.69 27.72 1.61
CA PRO A 241 3.09 28.07 1.78
C PRO A 241 3.97 26.90 2.25
N LEU A 242 3.45 26.00 3.10
CA LEU A 242 4.23 24.86 3.61
C LEU A 242 4.39 23.72 2.58
N GLN A 243 3.42 23.53 1.70
CA GLN A 243 3.46 22.46 0.70
C GLN A 243 4.55 22.65 -0.37
N ARG A 244 5.07 23.87 -0.57
CA ARG A 244 6.16 24.14 -1.52
C ARG A 244 7.52 23.58 -1.08
N PHE A 245 7.72 23.33 0.22
CA PHE A 245 8.98 22.84 0.77
C PHE A 245 8.99 21.32 1.05
N VAL A 246 7.83 20.66 0.99
CA VAL A 246 7.75 19.23 1.25
C VAL A 246 7.97 18.46 -0.07
N PRO A 247 9.02 17.64 -0.18
CA PRO A 247 9.25 16.81 -1.36
C PRO A 247 8.05 15.91 -1.65
N LYS A 248 7.73 15.70 -2.92
CA LYS A 248 6.57 14.88 -3.36
C LYS A 248 6.58 13.42 -2.84
N TRP A 249 7.72 12.94 -2.36
CA TRP A 249 7.89 11.61 -1.78
C TRP A 249 7.57 11.54 -0.27
N VAL A 250 7.42 12.68 0.42
CA VAL A 250 7.00 12.73 1.82
C VAL A 250 5.48 12.63 1.90
N ASN A 251 4.98 11.50 2.34
CA ASN A 251 3.57 11.29 2.62
C ASN A 251 3.24 11.49 4.12
N ARG A 252 1.96 11.68 4.44
CA ARG A 252 1.52 11.95 5.83
C ARG A 252 1.93 10.84 6.82
N PRO A 253 1.73 9.54 6.55
CA PRO A 253 2.16 8.48 7.45
C PRO A 253 3.66 8.51 7.71
N MET A 254 4.47 8.73 6.68
CA MET A 254 5.92 8.87 6.81
C MET A 254 6.30 10.07 7.67
N ALA A 255 5.70 11.24 7.41
CA ALA A 255 5.95 12.45 8.19
C ALA A 255 5.59 12.25 9.67
N THR A 256 4.45 11.59 9.95
CA THR A 256 4.03 11.27 11.32
C THR A 256 5.02 10.31 11.98
N ALA A 257 5.42 9.24 11.30
CA ALA A 257 6.33 8.26 11.88
C ALA A 257 7.72 8.86 12.17
N VAL A 258 8.28 9.66 11.24
CA VAL A 258 9.55 10.38 11.45
C VAL A 258 9.42 11.37 12.61
N LEU A 259 8.37 12.19 12.62
CA LEU A 259 8.15 13.16 13.70
C LEU A 259 8.00 12.47 15.05
N THR A 260 7.24 11.37 15.11
CA THR A 260 7.07 10.60 16.35
C THR A 260 8.37 9.98 16.81
N ALA A 261 9.18 9.43 15.90
CA ALA A 261 10.49 8.89 16.24
C ALA A 261 11.42 9.98 16.82
N LEU A 262 11.43 11.17 16.22
CA LEU A 262 12.22 12.30 16.73
C LEU A 262 11.69 12.78 18.10
N VAL A 263 10.38 12.85 18.26
CA VAL A 263 9.72 13.24 19.53
C VAL A 263 10.02 12.22 20.64
N GLY A 264 10.01 10.92 20.30
CA GLY A 264 10.31 9.84 21.25
C GLY A 264 11.76 9.83 21.76
N LEU A 265 12.68 10.51 21.04
CA LEU A 265 14.06 10.68 21.53
C LEU A 265 14.24 11.87 22.48
N ILE A 266 13.19 12.66 22.71
CA ILE A 266 13.24 13.79 23.65
C ILE A 266 13.06 13.26 25.08
N PRO A 267 14.07 13.39 25.95
CA PRO A 267 13.99 12.89 27.33
C PRO A 267 12.80 13.51 28.08
N GLY A 268 12.07 12.70 28.84
CA GLY A 268 10.95 13.13 29.68
C GLY A 268 9.62 13.35 28.94
N LEU A 269 9.60 13.39 27.61
CA LEU A 269 8.32 13.59 26.87
C LEU A 269 7.46 12.32 26.87
N GLU A 270 8.10 11.16 26.82
CA GLU A 270 7.40 9.88 26.98
C GLU A 270 6.73 9.78 28.36
N GLU A 271 7.45 10.20 29.40
CA GLU A 271 6.95 10.18 30.79
C GLU A 271 5.72 11.09 31.00
N LEU A 272 5.54 12.14 30.18
CA LEU A 272 4.37 13.02 30.23
C LEU A 272 3.12 12.44 29.54
N LEU A 273 3.30 11.46 28.66
CA LEU A 273 2.23 10.96 27.78
C LEU A 273 1.85 9.49 28.07
N VAL A 274 2.84 8.61 28.22
CA VAL A 274 2.63 7.16 28.17
C VAL A 274 2.18 6.57 29.50
N PRO A 275 2.81 6.86 30.66
CA PRO A 275 2.38 6.28 31.95
C PRO A 275 0.94 6.63 32.30
N ALA A 276 0.21 5.68 32.91
CA ALA A 276 -1.18 5.89 33.31
C ALA A 276 -1.36 7.07 34.31
N SER A 277 -0.32 7.39 35.07
CA SER A 277 -0.27 8.53 35.99
C SER A 277 0.15 9.85 35.31
N ALA A 278 0.52 9.82 34.04
CA ALA A 278 1.01 10.99 33.33
C ALA A 278 -0.10 12.02 33.09
N PRO A 279 0.18 13.34 33.18
CA PRO A 279 -0.84 14.39 33.05
C PRO A 279 -1.51 14.43 31.67
N LEU A 280 -0.84 14.00 30.61
CA LEU A 280 -1.36 13.96 29.25
C LEU A 280 -1.75 12.56 28.79
N ASN A 281 -1.82 11.57 29.69
CA ASN A 281 -2.18 10.20 29.33
C ASN A 281 -3.56 10.08 28.70
N PHE A 282 -4.51 10.92 29.09
CA PHE A 282 -5.85 10.95 28.48
C PHE A 282 -5.80 11.21 26.95
N LEU A 283 -4.88 12.07 26.50
CA LEU A 283 -4.68 12.36 25.08
C LEU A 283 -4.05 11.14 24.38
N PHE A 284 -3.01 10.57 24.99
CA PHE A 284 -2.37 9.35 24.49
C PHE A 284 -3.37 8.18 24.41
N GLY A 285 -4.21 8.00 25.43
CA GLY A 285 -5.26 6.98 25.46
C GLY A 285 -6.31 7.17 24.37
N ALA A 286 -6.77 8.41 24.14
CA ALA A 286 -7.70 8.73 23.04
C ALA A 286 -7.09 8.41 21.66
N MET A 287 -5.83 8.81 21.43
CA MET A 287 -5.11 8.48 20.20
C MET A 287 -4.89 6.95 20.05
N SER A 288 -4.60 6.24 21.14
CA SER A 288 -4.44 4.79 21.13
C SER A 288 -5.74 4.08 20.75
N THR A 289 -6.87 4.52 21.30
CA THR A 289 -8.18 3.97 20.95
C THR A 289 -8.50 4.18 19.46
N LEU A 290 -8.29 5.39 18.94
CA LEU A 290 -8.48 5.68 17.52
C LEU A 290 -7.52 4.86 16.64
N GLY A 291 -6.24 4.83 17.00
CA GLY A 291 -5.21 4.13 16.25
C GLY A 291 -5.45 2.62 16.16
N SER A 292 -5.88 1.99 17.26
CA SER A 292 -6.12 0.55 17.30
C SER A 292 -7.24 0.07 16.37
N ALA A 293 -8.20 0.94 16.04
CA ALA A 293 -9.24 0.65 15.05
C ALA A 293 -8.70 0.67 13.60
N GLY A 294 -7.58 1.36 13.37
CA GLY A 294 -7.04 1.63 12.04
C GLY A 294 -6.83 0.39 11.16
N PRO A 295 -6.08 -0.63 11.60
CA PRO A 295 -5.82 -1.83 10.80
C PRO A 295 -7.10 -2.57 10.40
N ALA A 296 -8.07 -2.69 11.30
CA ALA A 296 -9.35 -3.33 11.00
C ALA A 296 -10.17 -2.55 9.97
N VAL A 297 -10.26 -1.22 10.13
CA VAL A 297 -10.95 -0.33 9.17
C VAL A 297 -10.30 -0.40 7.80
N SER A 298 -8.97 -0.42 7.73
CA SER A 298 -8.26 -0.57 6.47
C SER A 298 -8.51 -1.92 5.79
N LEU A 299 -8.55 -3.02 6.56
CA LEU A 299 -8.86 -4.35 6.01
C LEU A 299 -10.32 -4.46 5.52
N LEU A 300 -11.27 -3.80 6.18
CA LEU A 300 -12.65 -3.68 5.65
C LEU A 300 -12.65 -2.98 4.29
N ALA A 301 -11.92 -1.87 4.14
CA ALA A 301 -11.79 -1.18 2.86
C ALA A 301 -11.13 -2.05 1.78
N VAL A 302 -10.10 -2.83 2.13
CA VAL A 302 -9.47 -3.81 1.23
C VAL A 302 -10.47 -4.86 0.77
N GLY A 303 -11.23 -5.45 1.70
CA GLY A 303 -12.26 -6.43 1.37
C GLY A 303 -13.36 -5.89 0.46
N ALA A 304 -13.82 -4.66 0.71
CA ALA A 304 -14.79 -3.97 -0.13
C ALA A 304 -14.24 -3.74 -1.55
N ASN A 305 -12.98 -3.33 -1.69
CA ASN A 305 -12.35 -3.12 -2.98
C ASN A 305 -12.23 -4.40 -3.82
N PHE A 306 -12.12 -5.59 -3.18
CA PHE A 306 -12.07 -6.85 -3.90
C PHE A 306 -13.35 -7.18 -4.70
N VAL A 307 -14.51 -6.71 -4.26
CA VAL A 307 -15.79 -7.04 -4.88
C VAL A 307 -16.44 -5.90 -5.64
N ALA A 308 -15.95 -4.68 -5.43
CA ALA A 308 -16.55 -3.46 -5.97
C ALA A 308 -16.58 -3.40 -7.50
N ASP A 309 -15.49 -3.80 -8.13
CA ASP A 309 -15.33 -3.69 -9.58
C ASP A 309 -15.52 -5.04 -10.31
N GLY A 310 -15.98 -6.06 -9.58
CA GLY A 310 -16.13 -7.44 -10.06
C GLY A 310 -14.78 -8.15 -10.21
N PHE A 311 -14.82 -9.41 -10.65
CA PHE A 311 -13.63 -10.24 -10.81
C PHE A 311 -12.84 -9.83 -12.07
N PRO A 312 -11.61 -9.34 -11.95
CA PRO A 312 -10.80 -9.02 -13.13
C PRO A 312 -10.46 -10.29 -13.90
N ARG A 313 -10.37 -10.20 -15.24
CA ARG A 313 -9.97 -11.36 -16.06
C ARG A 313 -8.46 -11.57 -15.96
N PRO A 314 -7.96 -12.81 -15.71
CA PRO A 314 -6.53 -13.09 -15.65
C PRO A 314 -5.78 -12.74 -16.94
N SER A 315 -6.47 -12.82 -18.08
CA SER A 315 -5.90 -12.52 -19.40
C SER A 315 -5.44 -11.06 -19.57
N VAL A 316 -5.88 -10.14 -18.72
CA VAL A 316 -5.50 -8.72 -18.76
C VAL A 316 -3.99 -8.54 -18.54
N ILE A 317 -3.41 -9.26 -17.58
CA ILE A 317 -1.97 -9.23 -17.31
C ILE A 317 -1.22 -10.34 -18.04
N GLY A 318 -1.93 -11.41 -18.45
CA GLY A 318 -1.39 -12.65 -18.97
C GLY A 318 -1.09 -13.68 -17.86
N TYR A 319 -1.29 -14.97 -18.17
CA TYR A 319 -1.14 -16.05 -17.17
C TYR A 319 0.30 -16.22 -16.68
N ALA A 320 1.28 -16.19 -17.59
CA ALA A 320 2.69 -16.38 -17.25
C ALA A 320 3.25 -15.22 -16.39
N PRO A 321 3.07 -13.93 -16.74
CA PRO A 321 3.45 -12.82 -15.88
C PRO A 321 2.74 -12.83 -14.52
N MET A 322 1.45 -13.18 -14.48
CA MET A 322 0.68 -13.28 -13.23
C MET A 322 1.25 -14.37 -12.32
N PHE A 323 1.53 -15.56 -12.86
CA PHE A 323 2.12 -16.65 -12.11
C PHE A 323 3.50 -16.28 -11.57
N ALA A 324 4.36 -15.67 -12.40
CA ALA A 324 5.69 -15.23 -12.00
C ALA A 324 5.63 -14.16 -10.88
N LEU A 325 4.68 -13.24 -10.95
CA LEU A 325 4.43 -12.24 -9.92
C LEU A 325 4.04 -12.89 -8.59
N ILE A 326 3.11 -13.86 -8.61
CA ILE A 326 2.62 -14.56 -7.41
C ILE A 326 3.77 -15.37 -6.78
N VAL A 327 4.44 -16.21 -7.56
CA VAL A 327 5.53 -17.07 -7.08
C VAL A 327 6.71 -16.22 -6.61
N GLY A 328 7.11 -15.22 -7.39
CA GLY A 328 8.23 -14.35 -7.06
C GLY A 328 8.04 -13.62 -5.73
N ARG A 329 6.85 -13.04 -5.49
CA ARG A 329 6.57 -12.26 -4.28
C ARG A 329 6.20 -13.11 -3.07
N LEU A 330 5.39 -14.16 -3.26
CA LEU A 330 4.83 -14.91 -2.13
C LEU A 330 5.66 -16.15 -1.74
N LEU A 331 6.55 -16.64 -2.62
CA LEU A 331 7.34 -17.83 -2.33
C LEU A 331 8.85 -17.56 -2.37
N ILE A 332 9.36 -17.03 -3.48
CA ILE A 332 10.82 -16.89 -3.68
C ILE A 332 11.37 -15.83 -2.74
N LEU A 333 10.78 -14.65 -2.71
CA LEU A 333 11.27 -13.54 -1.88
C LEU A 333 11.27 -13.90 -0.38
N PRO A 334 10.15 -14.37 0.23
CA PRO A 334 10.14 -14.77 1.63
C PRO A 334 11.10 -15.93 1.90
N GLY A 335 11.17 -16.94 1.01
CA GLY A 335 12.06 -18.06 1.16
C GLY A 335 13.53 -17.64 1.27
N CYS A 336 13.99 -16.78 0.36
CA CYS A 336 15.34 -16.23 0.39
C CYS A 336 15.59 -15.36 1.64
N CYS A 337 14.66 -14.49 1.98
CA CYS A 337 14.84 -13.55 3.10
C CYS A 337 14.83 -14.26 4.44
N ILE A 338 13.86 -15.14 4.70
CA ILE A 338 13.78 -15.89 5.95
C ILE A 338 14.99 -16.79 6.13
N SER A 339 15.40 -17.49 5.07
CA SER A 339 16.61 -18.32 5.12
C SER A 339 17.86 -17.51 5.45
N LEU A 340 17.98 -16.30 4.88
CA LEU A 340 19.08 -15.39 5.19
C LEU A 340 19.05 -14.94 6.65
N TRP A 341 17.88 -14.54 7.18
CA TRP A 341 17.74 -14.08 8.56
C TRP A 341 18.05 -15.21 9.56
N VAL A 342 17.58 -16.43 9.29
CA VAL A 342 17.90 -17.61 10.11
C VAL A 342 19.41 -17.90 10.05
N ALA A 343 20.03 -17.84 8.88
CA ALA A 343 21.46 -18.01 8.75
C ALA A 343 22.26 -16.94 9.51
N LEU A 344 21.87 -15.67 9.38
CA LEU A 344 22.53 -14.57 10.12
C LEU A 344 22.37 -14.74 11.63
N ARG A 345 21.19 -15.12 12.12
CA ARG A 345 20.96 -15.39 13.53
C ARG A 345 21.86 -16.51 14.06
N HIS A 346 22.13 -17.52 13.24
CA HIS A 346 22.94 -18.67 13.64
C HIS A 346 24.46 -18.41 13.55
N TYR A 347 24.91 -17.70 12.49
CA TYR A 347 26.33 -17.57 12.20
C TYR A 347 26.92 -16.19 12.54
N ALA A 348 26.11 -15.16 12.75
CA ALA A 348 26.56 -13.78 12.95
C ALA A 348 26.30 -13.30 14.38
N PRO A 349 27.34 -13.21 15.24
CA PRO A 349 27.18 -12.83 16.65
C PRO A 349 26.70 -11.36 16.83
N PHE A 350 26.81 -10.54 15.80
CA PHE A 350 26.31 -9.15 15.79
C PHE A 350 24.83 -9.04 15.43
N PHE A 351 24.17 -10.13 15.02
CA PHE A 351 22.76 -10.12 14.70
C PHE A 351 21.91 -10.03 15.98
N PRO A 352 20.88 -9.16 16.01
CA PRO A 352 20.07 -8.98 17.21
C PRO A 352 19.30 -10.26 17.59
N SER A 353 19.32 -10.57 18.88
CA SER A 353 18.58 -11.73 19.43
C SER A 353 17.10 -11.44 19.74
N ASP A 354 16.61 -10.23 19.46
CA ASP A 354 15.24 -9.79 19.72
C ASP A 354 14.22 -10.58 18.88
N PRO A 355 13.36 -11.41 19.51
CA PRO A 355 12.39 -12.23 18.78
C PRO A 355 11.30 -11.39 18.10
N LEU A 356 10.92 -10.23 18.67
CA LEU A 356 9.90 -9.36 18.09
C LEU A 356 10.41 -8.67 16.83
N LEU A 357 11.68 -8.22 16.85
CA LEU A 357 12.32 -7.67 15.66
C LEU A 357 12.37 -8.70 14.54
N MET A 358 12.77 -9.94 14.88
CA MET A 358 12.84 -11.04 13.92
C MET A 358 11.47 -11.39 13.36
N LEU A 359 10.43 -11.45 14.20
CA LEU A 359 9.04 -11.67 13.81
C LEU A 359 8.60 -10.61 12.78
N VAL A 360 8.82 -9.33 13.09
CA VAL A 360 8.43 -8.21 12.19
C VAL A 360 9.17 -8.30 10.87
N MET A 361 10.49 -8.48 10.87
CA MET A 361 11.29 -8.63 9.65
C MET A 361 10.77 -9.78 8.78
N CYS A 362 10.52 -10.95 9.36
CA CYS A 362 10.00 -12.11 8.62
C CYS A 362 8.57 -11.88 8.08
N ILE A 363 7.69 -11.23 8.84
CA ILE A 363 6.32 -10.94 8.38
C ILE A 363 6.32 -9.94 7.23
N GLU A 364 7.15 -8.89 7.30
CA GLU A 364 7.22 -7.85 6.26
C GLU A 364 7.63 -8.41 4.89
N CYS A 365 8.53 -9.39 4.84
CA CYS A 365 8.88 -10.02 3.56
C CYS A 365 7.79 -10.96 3.02
N CYS A 366 6.91 -11.50 3.87
CA CYS A 366 5.84 -12.44 3.48
C CYS A 366 4.58 -11.74 2.93
N THR A 367 4.43 -10.44 3.16
CA THR A 367 3.23 -9.70 2.74
C THR A 367 3.08 -9.65 1.21
N PRO A 368 1.84 -9.66 0.68
CA PRO A 368 1.61 -9.45 -0.75
C PRO A 368 2.01 -8.03 -1.18
N THR A 369 2.01 -7.77 -2.47
CA THR A 369 2.37 -6.46 -3.01
C THR A 369 1.41 -5.36 -2.54
N ALA A 370 1.95 -4.16 -2.26
CA ALA A 370 1.18 -3.02 -1.80
C ALA A 370 0.25 -2.46 -2.89
N TYR A 371 -1.02 -2.20 -2.55
CA TYR A 371 -1.95 -1.50 -3.43
C TYR A 371 -1.50 -0.08 -3.79
N ASN A 372 -0.71 0.58 -2.94
CA ASN A 372 -0.13 1.89 -3.22
C ASN A 372 0.74 1.91 -4.49
N LEU A 373 1.24 0.76 -4.93
CA LEU A 373 1.95 0.64 -6.20
C LEU A 373 1.04 0.91 -7.41
N VAL A 374 -0.26 0.61 -7.31
CA VAL A 374 -1.26 0.97 -8.33
C VAL A 374 -1.36 2.48 -8.47
N THR A 375 -1.31 3.22 -7.36
CA THR A 375 -1.28 4.70 -7.40
C THR A 375 -0.04 5.21 -8.13
N VAL A 376 1.12 4.58 -7.93
CA VAL A 376 2.34 4.91 -8.69
C VAL A 376 2.15 4.66 -10.19
N CYS A 377 1.48 3.55 -10.57
CA CYS A 377 1.14 3.26 -11.96
C CYS A 377 0.21 4.31 -12.56
N ILE A 378 -0.82 4.74 -11.83
CA ILE A 378 -1.76 5.80 -12.28
C ILE A 378 -1.02 7.11 -12.51
N LEU A 379 -0.17 7.52 -11.56
CA LEU A 379 0.60 8.77 -11.66
C LEU A 379 1.56 8.78 -12.84
N ASN A 380 2.06 7.61 -13.25
CA ASN A 380 2.93 7.46 -14.41
C ASN A 380 2.16 7.08 -15.70
N GLY A 381 0.84 6.87 -15.65
CA GLY A 381 0.01 6.52 -16.79
C GLY A 381 0.31 5.15 -17.39
N VAL A 382 0.78 4.16 -16.58
CA VAL A 382 1.26 2.86 -17.06
C VAL A 382 0.71 1.71 -16.22
N GLY A 383 0.04 0.74 -16.86
CA GLY A 383 -0.22 -0.61 -16.32
C GLY A 383 -1.05 -0.71 -15.04
N ALA A 384 -1.81 0.32 -14.67
CA ALA A 384 -2.59 0.33 -13.43
C ALA A 384 -3.68 -0.75 -13.41
N ARG A 385 -4.37 -0.96 -14.53
CA ARG A 385 -5.43 -1.97 -14.70
C ARG A 385 -4.87 -3.38 -14.59
N GLU A 386 -3.77 -3.62 -15.27
CA GLU A 386 -3.08 -4.91 -15.31
C GLU A 386 -2.53 -5.26 -13.92
N LEU A 387 -1.90 -4.29 -13.25
CA LEU A 387 -1.40 -4.49 -11.91
C LEU A 387 -2.55 -4.79 -10.93
N THR A 388 -3.66 -4.05 -10.98
CA THR A 388 -4.83 -4.29 -10.12
C THR A 388 -5.36 -5.71 -10.30
N ALA A 389 -5.45 -6.21 -11.55
CA ALA A 389 -5.84 -7.57 -11.83
C ALA A 389 -4.86 -8.59 -11.23
N GLY A 390 -3.56 -8.37 -11.38
CA GLY A 390 -2.53 -9.23 -10.80
C GLY A 390 -2.57 -9.27 -9.28
N LEU A 391 -2.73 -8.12 -8.62
CA LEU A 391 -2.84 -8.02 -7.17
C LEU A 391 -4.09 -8.73 -6.62
N PHE A 392 -5.20 -8.69 -7.33
CA PHE A 392 -6.40 -9.43 -6.94
C PHE A 392 -6.10 -10.92 -6.76
N TYR A 393 -5.51 -11.58 -7.77
CA TYR A 393 -5.17 -13.01 -7.70
C TYR A 393 -4.05 -13.28 -6.71
N GLN A 394 -3.06 -12.39 -6.63
CA GLN A 394 -1.97 -12.50 -5.65
C GLN A 394 -2.52 -12.51 -4.21
N ASN A 395 -3.50 -11.65 -3.89
CA ASN A 395 -4.08 -11.60 -2.54
C ASN A 395 -4.89 -12.84 -2.18
N ILE A 396 -5.56 -13.47 -3.15
CA ILE A 396 -6.23 -14.77 -2.92
C ILE A 396 -5.20 -15.84 -2.53
N VAL A 397 -4.09 -15.93 -3.28
CA VAL A 397 -3.02 -16.89 -2.98
C VAL A 397 -2.27 -16.52 -1.69
N ALA A 398 -2.18 -15.23 -1.37
CA ALA A 398 -1.51 -14.74 -0.16
C ALA A 398 -2.12 -15.30 1.13
N ILE A 399 -3.42 -15.63 1.16
CA ILE A 399 -4.06 -16.27 2.31
C ILE A 399 -3.34 -17.57 2.68
N PHE A 400 -3.08 -18.42 1.70
CA PHE A 400 -2.39 -19.70 1.88
C PHE A 400 -0.89 -19.50 2.15
N ALA A 401 -0.25 -18.61 1.40
CA ALA A 401 1.17 -18.31 1.55
C ALA A 401 1.48 -17.71 2.94
N LEU A 402 0.69 -16.75 3.42
CA LEU A 402 0.84 -16.18 4.75
C LEU A 402 0.65 -17.24 5.84
N THR A 403 -0.36 -18.11 5.72
CA THR A 403 -0.56 -19.20 6.68
C THR A 403 0.65 -20.12 6.72
N ALA A 404 1.21 -20.50 5.57
CA ALA A 404 2.38 -21.35 5.50
C ALA A 404 3.62 -20.67 6.10
N TRP A 405 3.91 -19.43 5.68
CA TRP A 405 5.08 -18.72 6.16
C TRP A 405 5.01 -18.37 7.65
N THR A 406 3.84 -17.93 8.15
CA THR A 406 3.68 -17.67 9.60
C THR A 406 3.84 -18.95 10.41
N THR A 407 3.40 -20.11 9.89
CA THR A 407 3.65 -21.40 10.51
C THR A 407 5.15 -21.72 10.59
N VAL A 408 5.90 -21.46 9.51
CA VAL A 408 7.36 -21.63 9.50
C VAL A 408 8.02 -20.67 10.47
N ILE A 409 7.64 -19.40 10.49
CA ILE A 409 8.20 -18.38 11.38
C ILE A 409 8.00 -18.76 12.83
N VAL A 410 6.77 -19.07 13.23
CA VAL A 410 6.42 -19.45 14.62
C VAL A 410 7.04 -20.79 15.04
N SER A 411 7.28 -21.72 14.11
CA SER A 411 7.81 -23.05 14.46
C SER A 411 9.33 -23.11 14.49
N PHE A 412 10.03 -22.32 13.68
CA PHE A 412 11.47 -22.53 13.41
C PHE A 412 12.31 -21.27 13.53
N VAL A 413 11.69 -20.09 13.58
CA VAL A 413 12.41 -18.81 13.52
C VAL A 413 12.36 -18.10 14.88
N ILE A 414 11.28 -18.23 15.58
CA ILE A 414 11.05 -17.66 16.91
C ILE A 414 11.02 -18.75 17.94
#